data_affbe113f4dfc783432606d1eef67d2a
#
_entry.id   affbe113f4dfc783432606d1eef67d2a
#
_cell.length_a   1.000
_cell.length_b   1.000
_cell.length_c   1.000
_cell.angle_alpha   90.00
_cell.angle_beta   90.00
_cell.angle_gamma   90.00
#
_symmetry.space_group_name_H-M   'P 1'
#
loop_
_entity.id
_entity.type
_entity.pdbx_description
1 polymer ?
#
loop_
_entity_poly.entity_id
_entity_poly.type
_entity_poly.pdbx_seq_one_letter_code
_entity_poly.pdbx_strand_id
1 'polypeptide(L)'
;MAKIGVEKAGLSSKQRKVLMALIQSPTYKEAARIAGVGESTVQHYMMDTDFRSAYDNCMESLLQEACGQSQRSMSSALSTLWEICEDKDENSQTRVQAARAILEYGLKLTEVADLDARVSALEEEREKRV
;
A
#
# COMPACT_ATOMS: atom_id res chain seq x y z
N MET A 1 12.80 8.54 -7.32
CA MET A 1 12.50 8.57 -5.87
C MET A 1 11.36 9.52 -5.65
N ALA A 2 10.24 9.03 -5.22
CA ALA A 2 9.12 9.87 -4.84
C ALA A 2 9.56 10.79 -3.70
N LYS A 3 9.46 12.10 -3.91
CA LYS A 3 9.51 13.08 -2.82
C LYS A 3 8.23 12.87 -2.01
N ILE A 4 8.30 11.97 -1.05
CA ILE A 4 7.26 11.74 -0.07
C ILE A 4 7.02 13.11 0.58
N GLY A 5 5.77 13.56 0.65
CA GLY A 5 5.35 14.90 1.04
C GLY A 5 5.75 15.40 2.44
N VAL A 6 6.99 15.15 2.81
CA VAL A 6 7.63 15.57 4.07
C VAL A 6 7.85 17.09 4.14
N GLU A 7 7.82 17.78 2.99
CA GLU A 7 8.10 19.22 2.92
C GLU A 7 6.98 20.12 3.45
N LYS A 8 5.74 19.62 3.58
CA LYS A 8 4.57 20.44 3.95
C LYS A 8 4.19 20.42 5.44
N ALA A 9 4.87 19.66 6.28
CA ALA A 9 4.39 19.38 7.63
C ALA A 9 4.92 20.29 8.75
N GLY A 10 5.63 21.35 8.46
CA GLY A 10 6.17 22.25 9.51
C GLY A 10 7.18 21.59 10.48
N LEU A 11 7.69 20.40 10.13
CA LEU A 11 8.62 19.65 10.95
C LEU A 11 10.03 20.23 10.94
N SER A 12 10.73 20.16 12.08
CA SER A 12 12.15 20.49 12.17
C SER A 12 13.01 19.53 11.33
N SER A 13 14.22 19.95 10.99
CA SER A 13 15.18 19.11 10.27
C SER A 13 15.44 17.77 10.99
N LYS A 14 15.55 17.79 12.31
CA LYS A 14 15.74 16.59 13.14
C LYS A 14 14.51 15.68 13.10
N GLN A 15 13.32 16.25 13.18
CA GLN A 15 12.06 15.50 13.07
C GLN A 15 11.92 14.83 11.70
N ARG A 16 12.25 15.53 10.61
CA ARG A 16 12.22 14.95 9.25
C ARG A 16 13.19 13.77 9.12
N LYS A 17 14.37 13.87 9.69
CA LYS A 17 15.37 12.79 9.69
C LYS A 17 14.85 11.56 10.44
N VAL A 18 14.22 11.76 11.60
CA VAL A 18 13.61 10.68 12.37
C VAL A 18 12.41 10.06 11.62
N LEU A 19 11.58 10.89 10.99
CA LEU A 19 10.46 10.43 10.19
C LEU A 19 10.91 9.54 9.03
N MET A 20 11.94 9.95 8.29
CA MET A 20 12.48 9.14 7.20
C MET A 20 13.06 7.81 7.69
N ALA A 21 13.72 7.82 8.84
CA ALA A 21 14.23 6.60 9.46
C ALA A 21 13.10 5.66 9.90
N LEU A 22 12.02 6.19 10.46
CA LEU A 22 10.83 5.41 10.86
C LEU A 22 10.13 4.73 9.69
N ILE A 23 10.04 5.40 8.57
CA ILE A 23 9.41 4.86 7.35
C ILE A 23 10.19 3.65 6.82
N GLN A 24 11.52 3.65 6.97
CA GLN A 24 12.41 2.61 6.46
C GLN A 24 12.66 1.47 7.46
N SER A 25 12.22 1.63 8.70
CA SER A 25 12.61 0.73 9.80
C SER A 25 11.42 0.00 10.40
N PRO A 26 11.56 -1.29 10.72
CA PRO A 26 10.49 -2.07 11.34
C PRO A 26 10.29 -1.74 12.83
N THR A 27 11.27 -1.11 13.49
CA THR A 27 11.25 -0.84 14.93
C THR A 27 11.76 0.56 15.27
N TYR A 28 11.30 1.11 16.38
CA TYR A 28 11.79 2.41 16.88
C TYR A 28 13.29 2.39 17.21
N LYS A 29 13.78 1.27 17.71
CA LYS A 29 15.20 1.07 18.01
C LYS A 29 16.07 1.22 16.75
N GLU A 30 15.67 0.59 15.67
CA GLU A 30 16.38 0.68 14.38
C GLU A 30 16.27 2.09 13.78
N ALA A 31 15.10 2.70 13.84
CA ALA A 31 14.90 4.07 13.39
C ALA A 31 15.77 5.07 14.18
N ALA A 32 15.85 4.90 15.50
CA ALA A 32 16.72 5.71 16.37
C ALA A 32 18.20 5.57 15.97
N ARG A 33 18.63 4.35 15.71
CA ARG A 33 20.01 4.06 15.24
C ARG A 33 20.31 4.75 13.92
N ILE A 34 19.44 4.64 12.94
CA ILE A 34 19.60 5.26 11.62
C ILE A 34 19.60 6.79 11.71
N ALA A 35 18.71 7.36 12.50
CA ALA A 35 18.60 8.80 12.67
C ALA A 35 19.68 9.40 13.60
N GLY A 36 20.40 8.57 14.33
CA GLY A 36 21.42 9.04 15.29
C GLY A 36 20.83 9.72 16.52
N VAL A 37 19.68 9.25 17.00
CA VAL A 37 18.97 9.75 18.18
C VAL A 37 18.70 8.62 19.17
N GLY A 38 18.25 8.96 20.38
CA GLY A 38 17.78 7.96 21.34
C GLY A 38 16.40 7.42 20.98
N GLU A 39 16.12 6.18 21.36
CA GLU A 39 14.81 5.55 21.19
C GLU A 39 13.69 6.36 21.87
N SER A 40 13.97 6.93 23.05
CA SER A 40 13.05 7.80 23.76
C SER A 40 12.66 9.06 22.97
N THR A 41 13.58 9.59 22.17
CA THR A 41 13.31 10.73 21.28
C THR A 41 12.32 10.34 20.19
N VAL A 42 12.47 9.15 19.59
CA VAL A 42 11.54 8.60 18.59
C VAL A 42 10.15 8.44 19.21
N GLN A 43 10.07 7.83 20.38
CA GLN A 43 8.81 7.65 21.11
C GLN A 43 8.14 9.00 21.42
N HIS A 44 8.92 9.97 21.87
CA HIS A 44 8.41 11.31 22.17
C HIS A 44 7.85 12.01 20.93
N TYR A 45 8.53 11.92 19.79
CA TYR A 45 8.02 12.46 18.53
C TYR A 45 6.74 11.79 18.08
N MET A 46 6.60 10.48 18.24
CA MET A 46 5.39 9.74 17.90
C MET A 46 4.18 10.10 18.76
N MET A 47 4.40 10.73 19.90
CA MET A 47 3.34 11.28 20.78
C MET A 47 2.92 12.70 20.36
N ASP A 48 3.74 13.40 19.60
CA ASP A 48 3.41 14.71 19.05
C ASP A 48 2.39 14.58 17.92
N THR A 49 1.31 15.35 17.97
CA THR A 49 0.19 15.25 17.03
C THR A 49 0.61 15.57 15.59
N ASP A 50 1.42 16.60 15.41
CA ASP A 50 1.85 17.02 14.05
C ASP A 50 2.81 16.00 13.43
N PHE A 51 3.75 15.49 14.23
CA PHE A 51 4.67 14.45 13.79
C PHE A 51 3.94 13.16 13.48
N ARG A 52 3.01 12.74 14.34
CA ARG A 52 2.20 11.54 14.14
C ARG A 52 1.36 11.63 12.88
N SER A 53 0.72 12.78 12.62
CA SER A 53 -0.05 13.02 11.40
C SER A 53 0.84 12.94 10.16
N ALA A 54 2.03 13.50 10.19
CA ALA A 54 2.99 13.42 9.09
C ALA A 54 3.42 11.96 8.84
N TYR A 55 3.67 11.20 9.89
CA TYR A 55 3.98 9.77 9.80
C TYR A 55 2.84 8.98 9.17
N ASP A 56 1.62 9.15 9.66
CA ASP A 56 0.45 8.43 9.16
C ASP A 56 0.19 8.76 7.68
N ASN A 57 0.31 10.03 7.27
CA ASN A 57 0.16 10.44 5.87
C ASN A 57 1.23 9.83 4.97
N CYS A 58 2.48 9.76 5.41
CA CYS A 58 3.56 9.11 4.66
C CYS A 58 3.32 7.61 4.50
N MET A 59 2.90 6.94 5.56
CA MET A 59 2.59 5.50 5.52
C MET A 59 1.41 5.20 4.60
N GLU A 60 0.36 6.01 4.64
CA GLU A 60 -0.77 5.90 3.74
C GLU A 60 -0.37 6.07 2.27
N SER A 61 0.45 7.09 1.96
CA SER A 61 0.96 7.32 0.61
C SER A 61 1.80 6.14 0.09
N LEU A 62 2.66 5.57 0.92
CA LEU A 62 3.45 4.38 0.59
C LEU A 62 2.56 3.16 0.33
N LEU A 63 1.55 2.97 1.15
CA LEU A 63 0.58 1.88 0.97
C LEU A 63 -0.19 2.04 -0.35
N GLN A 64 -0.66 3.24 -0.66
CA GLN A 64 -1.35 3.53 -1.92
C GLN A 64 -0.44 3.29 -3.14
N GLU A 65 0.83 3.69 -3.06
CA GLU A 65 1.81 3.45 -4.12
C GLU A 65 2.05 1.94 -4.31
N ALA A 66 2.24 1.20 -3.22
CA ALA A 66 2.43 -0.25 -3.26
C ALA A 66 1.19 -0.97 -3.83
N CYS A 67 -0.02 -0.55 -3.44
CA CYS A 67 -1.27 -1.07 -3.99
C CYS A 67 -1.39 -0.77 -5.50
N GLY A 68 -1.05 0.44 -5.93
CA GLY A 68 -1.07 0.82 -7.35
C GLY A 68 -0.07 0.00 -8.18
N GLN A 69 1.13 -0.23 -7.65
CA GLN A 69 2.13 -1.09 -8.28
C GLN A 69 1.67 -2.55 -8.37
N SER A 70 1.07 -3.05 -7.30
CA SER A 70 0.48 -4.40 -7.26
C SER A 70 -0.64 -4.56 -8.30
N GLN A 71 -1.53 -3.57 -8.41
CA GLN A 71 -2.60 -3.57 -9.42
C GLN A 71 -2.05 -3.59 -10.85
N ARG A 72 -1.00 -2.82 -11.14
CA ARG A 72 -0.34 -2.84 -12.45
C ARG A 72 0.28 -4.20 -12.74
N SER A 73 0.92 -4.82 -11.75
CA SER A 73 1.49 -6.17 -11.87
C SER A 73 0.44 -7.24 -12.10
N MET A 74 -0.71 -7.14 -11.44
CA MET A 74 -1.85 -8.04 -11.66
C MET A 74 -2.42 -7.90 -13.07
N SER A 75 -2.54 -6.69 -13.58
CA SER A 75 -3.00 -6.44 -14.95
C SER A 75 -2.08 -7.09 -15.98
N SER A 76 -0.76 -6.96 -15.80
CA SER A 76 0.24 -7.62 -16.65
C SER A 76 0.14 -9.15 -16.57
N ALA A 77 0.00 -9.70 -15.38
CA ALA A 77 -0.15 -11.15 -15.19
C ALA A 77 -1.43 -11.69 -15.85
N LEU A 78 -2.56 -10.98 -15.73
CA LEU A 78 -3.80 -11.33 -16.41
C LEU A 78 -3.67 -11.32 -17.92
N SER A 79 -2.96 -10.33 -18.48
CA SER A 79 -2.68 -10.27 -19.93
C SER A 79 -1.88 -11.48 -20.39
N THR A 80 -0.85 -11.89 -19.64
CA THR A 80 -0.06 -13.09 -19.94
C THR A 80 -0.90 -14.36 -19.91
N LEU A 81 -1.75 -14.52 -18.89
CA LEU A 81 -2.68 -15.66 -18.82
C LEU A 81 -3.66 -15.68 -19.99
N TRP A 82 -4.17 -14.52 -20.36
CA TRP A 82 -5.07 -14.38 -21.50
C TRP A 82 -4.40 -14.78 -22.82
N GLU A 83 -3.19 -14.30 -23.06
CA GLU A 83 -2.41 -14.66 -24.26
C GLU A 83 -2.20 -16.17 -24.37
N ILE A 84 -1.88 -16.83 -23.25
CA ILE A 84 -1.74 -18.29 -23.20
C ILE A 84 -3.06 -18.99 -23.51
N CYS A 85 -4.19 -18.49 -23.00
CA CYS A 85 -5.50 -19.04 -23.31
C CYS A 85 -5.84 -18.97 -24.79
N GLU A 86 -5.50 -17.87 -25.44
CA GLU A 86 -5.84 -17.61 -26.85
C GLU A 86 -4.86 -18.25 -27.83
N ASP A 87 -3.67 -18.63 -27.39
CA ASP A 87 -2.65 -19.25 -28.23
C ASP A 87 -3.04 -20.70 -28.58
N LYS A 88 -3.45 -20.90 -29.82
CA LYS A 88 -3.86 -22.23 -30.32
C LYS A 88 -2.71 -23.20 -30.49
N ASP A 89 -1.48 -22.70 -30.60
CA ASP A 89 -0.28 -23.51 -30.72
C ASP A 89 0.27 -23.99 -29.36
N GLU A 90 -0.21 -23.38 -28.27
CA GLU A 90 0.16 -23.77 -26.91
C GLU A 90 -0.50 -25.10 -26.52
N ASN A 91 0.16 -25.84 -25.64
CA ASN A 91 -0.32 -27.10 -25.09
C ASN A 91 -1.71 -26.93 -24.45
N SER A 92 -2.65 -27.84 -24.75
CA SER A 92 -4.01 -27.80 -24.24
C SER A 92 -4.09 -27.77 -22.70
N GLN A 93 -3.22 -28.50 -22.03
CA GLN A 93 -3.17 -28.51 -20.57
C GLN A 93 -2.72 -27.17 -20.00
N THR A 94 -1.72 -26.55 -20.59
CA THR A 94 -1.26 -25.21 -20.22
C THR A 94 -2.35 -24.16 -20.41
N ARG A 95 -3.08 -24.23 -21.53
CA ARG A 95 -4.21 -23.37 -21.81
C ARG A 95 -5.34 -23.54 -20.79
N VAL A 96 -5.67 -24.77 -20.41
CA VAL A 96 -6.67 -25.07 -19.38
C VAL A 96 -6.23 -24.52 -18.01
N GLN A 97 -4.94 -24.65 -17.66
CA GLN A 97 -4.42 -24.08 -16.40
C GLN A 97 -4.52 -22.54 -16.39
N ALA A 98 -4.19 -21.89 -17.48
CA ALA A 98 -4.32 -20.42 -17.60
C ALA A 98 -5.78 -19.98 -17.51
N ALA A 99 -6.71 -20.67 -18.19
CA ALA A 99 -8.13 -20.38 -18.12
C ALA A 99 -8.69 -20.58 -16.69
N ARG A 100 -8.29 -21.65 -16.03
CA ARG A 100 -8.66 -21.89 -14.62
C ARG A 100 -8.15 -20.80 -13.70
N ALA A 101 -6.91 -20.36 -13.86
CA ALA A 101 -6.34 -19.27 -13.08
C ALA A 101 -7.12 -17.95 -13.28
N ILE A 102 -7.47 -17.62 -14.52
CA ILE A 102 -8.27 -16.42 -14.82
C ILE A 102 -9.64 -16.49 -14.12
N LEU A 103 -10.33 -17.61 -14.22
CA LEU A 103 -11.64 -17.79 -13.59
C LEU A 103 -11.56 -17.73 -12.06
N GLU A 104 -10.58 -18.40 -11.45
CA GLU A 104 -10.41 -18.44 -10.00
C GLU A 104 -10.06 -17.06 -9.42
N TYR A 105 -9.05 -16.40 -9.97
CA TYR A 105 -8.62 -15.07 -9.48
C TYR A 105 -9.57 -13.96 -9.90
N GLY A 106 -10.20 -14.07 -11.06
CA GLY A 106 -11.22 -13.12 -11.51
C GLY A 106 -12.44 -13.13 -10.58
N LEU A 107 -12.89 -14.30 -10.14
CA LEU A 107 -13.98 -14.44 -9.19
C LEU A 107 -13.61 -13.82 -7.82
N LYS A 108 -12.43 -14.12 -7.30
CA LYS A 108 -11.93 -13.54 -6.03
C LYS A 108 -11.83 -12.01 -6.10
N LEU A 109 -11.33 -11.46 -7.21
CA LEU A 109 -11.25 -10.00 -7.40
C LEU A 109 -12.63 -9.36 -7.45
N THR A 110 -13.60 -10.00 -8.07
CA THR A 110 -14.99 -9.53 -8.14
C THR A 110 -15.62 -9.51 -6.74
N GLU A 111 -15.41 -10.54 -5.93
CA GLU A 111 -15.88 -10.61 -4.55
C GLU A 111 -15.26 -9.48 -3.69
N VAL A 112 -13.97 -9.23 -3.82
CA VAL A 112 -13.29 -8.14 -3.09
C VAL A 112 -13.81 -6.78 -3.52
N ALA A 113 -14.01 -6.53 -4.81
CA ALA A 113 -14.55 -5.28 -5.34
C ALA A 113 -16.00 -5.05 -4.86
N ASP A 114 -16.82 -6.08 -4.82
CA ASP A 114 -18.19 -6.00 -4.31
C ASP A 114 -18.21 -5.68 -2.81
N LEU A 115 -17.34 -6.32 -2.02
CA LEU A 115 -17.21 -6.04 -0.60
C LEU A 115 -16.76 -4.60 -0.34
N ASP A 116 -15.78 -4.12 -1.07
CA ASP A 116 -15.28 -2.75 -0.96
C ASP A 116 -16.38 -1.73 -1.27
N ALA A 117 -17.15 -1.93 -2.32
CA ALA A 117 -18.30 -1.09 -2.68
C ALA A 117 -19.35 -1.06 -1.56
N ARG A 118 -19.65 -2.20 -0.95
CA ARG A 118 -20.61 -2.31 0.17
C ARG A 118 -20.12 -1.62 1.42
N VAL A 119 -18.83 -1.74 1.75
CA VAL A 119 -18.23 -1.03 2.90
C VAL A 119 -18.28 0.48 2.67
N SER A 120 -17.89 0.96 1.50
CA SER A 120 -17.95 2.39 1.16
C SER A 120 -19.36 2.96 1.27
N ALA A 121 -20.36 2.24 0.79
CA ALA A 121 -21.76 2.65 0.91
C ALA A 121 -22.22 2.76 2.38
N LEU A 122 -21.81 1.83 3.23
CA LEU A 122 -22.13 1.86 4.67
C LEU A 122 -21.43 3.01 5.39
N GLU A 123 -20.19 3.33 5.02
CA GLU A 123 -19.45 4.48 5.57
C GLU A 123 -20.15 5.80 5.20
N GLU A 124 -20.55 5.97 3.95
CA GLU A 124 -21.31 7.14 3.50
C GLU A 124 -22.65 7.30 4.23
N GLU A 125 -23.38 6.20 4.45
CA GLU A 125 -24.61 6.23 5.22
C GLU A 125 -24.38 6.63 6.67
N ARG A 126 -23.30 6.16 7.27
CA ARG A 126 -22.92 6.52 8.63
C ARG A 126 -22.62 8.01 8.75
N GLU A 127 -21.87 8.57 7.81
CA GLU A 127 -21.52 9.99 7.80
C GLU A 127 -22.77 10.88 7.65
N LYS A 128 -23.75 10.47 6.84
CA LYS A 128 -25.01 11.20 6.67
C LYS A 128 -25.92 11.19 7.91
N ARG A 129 -25.71 10.27 8.85
CA ARG A 129 -26.50 10.17 10.09
C ARG A 129 -25.89 10.95 11.27
N VAL A 130 -24.69 11.47 11.12
CA VAL A 130 -24.00 12.31 12.10
C VAL A 130 -24.19 13.79 11.77
#